data_9fbb23dfa716b2abb6a1176306597ccc
#
_entry.id   9fbb23dfa716b2abb6a1176306597ccc
#
_cell.length_a   1.000
_cell.length_b   1.000
_cell.length_c   1.000
_cell.angle_alpha   90.00
_cell.angle_beta   90.00
_cell.angle_gamma   90.00
#
_symmetry.space_group_name_H-M   'P 1'
#
loop_
_entity.id
_entity.type
_entity.pdbx_description
1 polymer ?
#
loop_
_entity_poly.entity_id
_entity_poly.type
_entity_poly.pdbx_seq_one_letter_code
_entity_poly.pdbx_strand_id
1 'polypeptide(L)'
;MVRSRRTQIMLAVGATFLVILPQLIYWKVVTGSFVYDVGSKWDFLLPHFRVLFGWEKGWFIYTPITLLFIAGLFFMRRMPWRKSVLVFTMLNIWIVIAWHDWRYGGSYSTRALVQSYPVLALPFAALIRRVSVTRWRWPFFVLCGYLLFVNLFQIKQYNNTTLHFNGMNRAYYQAVYLDADPTEEDLRLLREED
;
A
#
# COMPACT_ATOMS: atom_id res chain seq x y z
N MET A 1 -7.32 -10.25 38.05
CA MET A 1 -7.16 -8.86 38.54
C MET A 1 -7.08 -7.95 37.32
N VAL A 2 -8.17 -7.21 36.98
CA VAL A 2 -8.19 -6.32 35.80
C VAL A 2 -7.41 -5.07 36.19
N ARG A 3 -6.25 -4.83 35.55
CA ARG A 3 -5.47 -3.60 35.74
C ARG A 3 -6.32 -2.39 35.36
N SER A 4 -6.24 -1.31 36.13
CA SER A 4 -6.97 -0.08 35.78
C SER A 4 -6.56 0.43 34.41
N ARG A 5 -7.46 1.04 33.66
CA ARG A 5 -7.22 1.60 32.33
C ARG A 5 -6.00 2.57 32.33
N ARG A 6 -5.81 3.30 33.41
CA ARG A 6 -4.63 4.19 33.59
C ARG A 6 -3.32 3.41 33.64
N THR A 7 -3.26 2.30 34.38
CA THR A 7 -2.08 1.44 34.46
C THR A 7 -1.73 0.84 33.08
N GLN A 8 -2.72 0.44 32.30
CA GLN A 8 -2.51 -0.08 30.94
C GLN A 8 -1.93 0.98 30.00
N ILE A 9 -2.44 2.22 30.08
CA ILE A 9 -1.92 3.36 29.30
C ILE A 9 -0.47 3.67 29.71
N MET A 10 -0.18 3.75 31.00
CA MET A 10 1.19 4.02 31.49
C MET A 10 2.18 2.94 31.04
N LEU A 11 1.79 1.68 31.10
CA LEU A 11 2.63 0.57 30.61
C LEU A 11 2.85 0.63 29.10
N ALA A 12 1.81 0.97 28.33
CA ALA A 12 1.94 1.13 26.88
C ALA A 12 2.89 2.29 26.52
N VAL A 13 2.74 3.44 27.18
CA VAL A 13 3.63 4.60 26.99
C VAL A 13 5.06 4.26 27.39
N GLY A 14 5.27 3.61 28.54
CA GLY A 14 6.60 3.19 29.00
C GLY A 14 7.25 2.19 28.03
N ALA A 15 6.50 1.19 27.56
CA ALA A 15 6.97 0.23 26.56
C ALA A 15 7.34 0.91 25.24
N THR A 16 6.51 1.84 24.75
CA THR A 16 6.79 2.62 23.54
C THR A 16 8.08 3.40 23.69
N PHE A 17 8.27 4.09 24.83
CA PHE A 17 9.50 4.85 25.10
C PHE A 17 10.73 3.95 25.12
N LEU A 18 10.67 2.76 25.76
CA LEU A 18 11.77 1.80 25.77
C LEU A 18 12.15 1.31 24.37
N VAL A 19 11.16 1.11 23.48
CA VAL A 19 11.41 0.69 22.08
C VAL A 19 12.04 1.82 21.27
N ILE A 20 11.64 3.08 21.50
CA ILE A 20 12.17 4.24 20.77
C ILE A 20 13.56 4.67 21.30
N LEU A 21 13.86 4.43 22.58
CA LEU A 21 15.08 4.88 23.23
C LEU A 21 16.38 4.52 22.47
N PRO A 22 16.58 3.27 21.98
CA PRO A 22 17.78 2.92 21.21
C PRO A 22 17.95 3.79 19.95
N GLN A 23 16.84 4.13 19.26
CA GLN A 23 16.89 5.00 18.08
C GLN A 23 17.28 6.44 18.45
N LEU A 24 16.75 6.96 19.55
CA LEU A 24 17.10 8.30 20.03
C LEU A 24 18.59 8.37 20.43
N ILE A 25 19.10 7.35 21.12
CA ILE A 25 20.52 7.25 21.49
C ILE A 25 21.39 7.19 20.22
N TYR A 26 21.02 6.34 19.26
CA TYR A 26 21.73 6.24 17.98
C TYR A 26 21.81 7.60 17.27
N TRP A 27 20.70 8.31 17.13
CA TRP A 27 20.70 9.64 16.53
C TRP A 27 21.59 10.61 17.33
N LYS A 28 21.50 10.61 18.66
CA LYS A 28 22.35 11.47 19.50
C LYS A 28 23.83 11.21 19.29
N VAL A 29 24.22 9.95 19.16
CA VAL A 29 25.64 9.56 18.96
C VAL A 29 26.12 9.93 17.55
N VAL A 30 25.30 9.66 16.52
CA VAL A 30 25.70 9.82 15.12
C VAL A 30 25.57 11.27 14.62
N THR A 31 24.50 11.97 15.04
CA THR A 31 24.18 13.30 14.48
C THR A 31 24.31 14.45 15.49
N GLY A 32 24.56 14.13 16.76
CA GLY A 32 24.59 15.12 17.83
C GLY A 32 23.22 15.57 18.35
N SER A 33 22.10 15.12 17.73
CA SER A 33 20.73 15.49 18.07
C SER A 33 19.88 14.27 18.40
N PHE A 34 18.94 14.37 19.38
CA PHE A 34 18.02 13.29 19.70
C PHE A 34 16.96 13.05 18.61
N VAL A 35 16.64 14.07 17.83
CA VAL A 35 15.75 13.99 16.67
C VAL A 35 16.55 14.48 15.46
N TYR A 36 16.62 13.63 14.45
CA TYR A 36 17.31 13.93 13.21
C TYR A 36 16.28 14.14 12.09
N ASP A 37 16.32 15.32 11.47
CA ASP A 37 15.50 15.60 10.30
C ASP A 37 16.20 15.01 9.05
N VAL A 38 15.60 13.98 8.50
CA VAL A 38 16.03 13.33 7.25
C VAL A 38 15.55 14.07 6.00
N GLY A 39 14.98 15.29 6.16
CA GLY A 39 14.42 16.07 5.06
C GLY A 39 13.09 15.54 4.52
N SER A 40 12.50 14.56 5.18
CA SER A 40 11.17 14.03 4.80
C SER A 40 10.08 15.06 5.07
N LYS A 41 9.26 15.35 4.05
CA LYS A 41 8.17 16.34 4.15
C LYS A 41 6.84 15.68 3.79
N TRP A 42 5.77 16.17 4.39
CA TRP A 42 4.39 15.76 4.09
C TRP A 42 3.59 16.99 3.66
N ASP A 43 2.99 16.90 2.49
CA ASP A 43 2.13 17.92 1.90
C ASP A 43 0.65 17.53 2.09
N PHE A 44 0.18 17.62 3.34
CA PHE A 44 -1.18 17.20 3.70
C PHE A 44 -2.29 17.99 2.99
N LEU A 45 -2.00 19.19 2.51
CA LEU A 45 -2.95 20.02 1.77
C LEU A 45 -2.93 19.74 0.25
N LEU A 46 -1.85 19.12 -0.26
CA LEU A 46 -1.67 18.82 -1.68
C LEU A 46 -1.30 17.33 -1.87
N PRO A 47 -2.20 16.39 -1.49
CA PRO A 47 -1.88 14.97 -1.56
C PRO A 47 -1.71 14.47 -3.00
N HIS A 48 -0.76 13.57 -3.21
CA HIS A 48 -0.43 13.01 -4.52
C HIS A 48 -1.33 11.82 -4.88
N PHE A 49 -2.52 12.06 -5.43
CA PHE A 49 -3.44 10.98 -5.81
C PHE A 49 -2.90 10.04 -6.89
N ARG A 50 -1.85 10.44 -7.63
CA ARG A 50 -1.14 9.57 -8.57
C ARG A 50 -0.51 8.34 -7.89
N VAL A 51 -0.27 8.39 -6.58
CA VAL A 51 0.14 7.24 -5.76
C VAL A 51 -0.91 6.12 -5.79
N LEU A 52 -2.19 6.45 -5.96
CA LEU A 52 -3.29 5.48 -6.02
C LEU A 52 -3.61 5.04 -7.45
N PHE A 53 -3.62 5.97 -8.42
CA PHE A 53 -4.14 5.76 -9.77
C PHE A 53 -3.15 6.09 -10.89
N GLY A 54 -1.91 6.51 -10.57
CA GLY A 54 -0.92 6.87 -11.57
C GLY A 54 -0.34 5.64 -12.29
N TRP A 55 -0.01 5.79 -13.57
CA TRP A 55 0.59 4.73 -14.36
C TRP A 55 2.00 4.37 -13.93
N GLU A 56 2.70 5.28 -13.27
CA GLU A 56 4.07 5.05 -12.82
C GLU A 56 4.15 4.08 -11.62
N LYS A 57 3.28 4.27 -10.60
CA LYS A 57 3.33 3.48 -9.34
C LYS A 57 1.97 3.28 -8.69
N GLY A 58 0.88 3.50 -9.41
CA GLY A 58 -0.47 3.49 -8.85
C GLY A 58 -0.82 2.20 -8.13
N TRP A 59 -1.17 2.31 -6.86
CA TRP A 59 -1.51 1.17 -6.02
C TRP A 59 -2.60 0.28 -6.61
N PHE A 60 -3.67 0.88 -7.12
CA PHE A 60 -4.78 0.13 -7.71
C PHE A 60 -4.48 -0.41 -9.11
N ILE A 61 -3.53 0.19 -9.84
CA ILE A 61 -3.13 -0.28 -11.18
C ILE A 61 -2.23 -1.52 -11.06
N TYR A 62 -1.24 -1.46 -10.18
CA TYR A 62 -0.26 -2.54 -10.02
C TYR A 62 -0.70 -3.61 -9.02
N THR A 63 -1.67 -3.32 -8.17
CA THR A 63 -2.20 -4.29 -7.20
C THR A 63 -3.73 -4.19 -7.14
N PRO A 64 -4.43 -4.52 -8.25
CA PRO A 64 -5.86 -4.26 -8.39
C PRO A 64 -6.74 -5.05 -7.40
N ILE A 65 -6.24 -6.13 -6.81
CA ILE A 65 -6.94 -6.87 -5.75
C ILE A 65 -7.24 -5.99 -4.53
N THR A 66 -6.48 -4.91 -4.32
CA THR A 66 -6.69 -3.96 -3.22
C THR A 66 -7.98 -3.18 -3.34
N LEU A 67 -8.53 -3.04 -4.55
CA LEU A 67 -9.89 -2.53 -4.75
C LEU A 67 -10.93 -3.38 -4.02
N LEU A 68 -10.76 -4.70 -4.01
CA LEU A 68 -11.64 -5.60 -3.27
C LEU A 68 -11.48 -5.45 -1.76
N PHE A 69 -10.26 -5.13 -1.28
CA PHE A 69 -10.03 -4.83 0.14
C PHE A 69 -10.81 -3.58 0.55
N ILE A 70 -10.73 -2.51 -0.25
CA ILE A 70 -11.46 -1.27 0.01
C ILE A 70 -12.98 -1.49 -0.11
N ALA A 71 -13.45 -2.20 -1.14
CA ALA A 71 -14.86 -2.56 -1.29
C ALA A 71 -15.39 -3.34 -0.07
N GLY A 72 -14.55 -4.16 0.54
CA GLY A 72 -14.87 -4.92 1.75
C GLY A 72 -15.30 -4.05 2.95
N LEU A 73 -14.82 -2.80 3.05
CA LEU A 73 -15.19 -1.87 4.12
C LEU A 73 -16.72 -1.63 4.21
N PHE A 74 -17.41 -1.67 3.08
CA PHE A 74 -18.87 -1.53 3.03
C PHE A 74 -19.60 -2.71 3.68
N PHE A 75 -18.96 -3.88 3.72
CA PHE A 75 -19.54 -5.12 4.27
C PHE A 75 -19.23 -5.35 5.75
N MET A 76 -18.40 -4.52 6.37
CA MET A 76 -18.05 -4.57 7.80
C MET A 76 -19.12 -3.98 8.74
N ARG A 77 -20.31 -3.64 8.26
CA ARG A 77 -21.32 -2.85 9.02
C ARG A 77 -21.65 -3.40 10.40
N ARG A 78 -21.58 -4.72 10.61
CA ARG A 78 -21.89 -5.39 11.88
C ARG A 78 -20.68 -5.82 12.70
N MET A 79 -19.46 -5.45 12.27
CA MET A 79 -18.23 -5.83 12.97
C MET A 79 -17.84 -4.78 14.01
N PRO A 80 -17.42 -5.19 15.22
CA PRO A 80 -17.08 -4.26 16.30
C PRO A 80 -15.91 -3.33 15.94
N TRP A 81 -14.95 -3.80 15.14
CA TRP A 81 -13.75 -3.02 14.76
C TRP A 81 -13.94 -2.15 13.52
N ARG A 82 -15.14 -2.09 12.96
CA ARG A 82 -15.39 -1.33 11.72
C ARG A 82 -14.86 0.09 11.77
N LYS A 83 -15.16 0.83 12.85
CA LYS A 83 -14.72 2.23 12.99
C LYS A 83 -13.21 2.34 13.01
N SER A 84 -12.52 1.48 13.76
CA SER A 84 -11.06 1.47 13.86
C SER A 84 -10.41 1.14 12.53
N VAL A 85 -10.91 0.15 11.79
CA VAL A 85 -10.40 -0.21 10.46
C VAL A 85 -10.64 0.91 9.45
N LEU A 86 -11.81 1.56 9.46
CA LEU A 86 -12.10 2.71 8.60
C LEU A 86 -11.14 3.87 8.86
N VAL A 87 -11.04 4.28 10.13
CA VAL A 87 -10.16 5.39 10.54
C VAL A 87 -8.71 5.08 10.17
N PHE A 88 -8.23 3.88 10.51
CA PHE A 88 -6.89 3.44 10.15
C PHE A 88 -6.67 3.52 8.63
N THR A 89 -7.57 2.95 7.83
CA THR A 89 -7.43 2.90 6.38
C THR A 89 -7.39 4.31 5.78
N MET A 90 -8.30 5.20 6.19
CA MET A 90 -8.33 6.58 5.71
C MET A 90 -7.07 7.35 6.10
N LEU A 91 -6.65 7.28 7.36
CA LEU A 91 -5.46 7.97 7.84
C LEU A 91 -4.19 7.43 7.20
N ASN A 92 -4.06 6.10 7.07
CA ASN A 92 -2.89 5.49 6.46
C ASN A 92 -2.76 5.88 4.98
N ILE A 93 -3.85 5.79 4.20
CA ILE A 93 -3.84 6.24 2.80
C ILE A 93 -3.49 7.73 2.74
N TRP A 94 -4.12 8.57 3.57
CA TRP A 94 -3.88 10.01 3.59
C TRP A 94 -2.41 10.36 3.88
N ILE A 95 -1.81 9.73 4.89
CA ILE A 95 -0.40 9.94 5.25
C ILE A 95 0.52 9.49 4.10
N VAL A 96 0.23 8.35 3.47
CA VAL A 96 1.05 7.83 2.38
C VAL A 96 0.98 8.73 1.14
N ILE A 97 -0.21 9.18 0.74
CA ILE A 97 -0.34 10.06 -0.44
C ILE A 97 0.11 11.50 -0.18
N ALA A 98 0.25 11.90 1.09
CA ALA A 98 0.73 13.23 1.47
C ALA A 98 2.26 13.32 1.49
N TRP A 99 2.99 12.22 1.37
CA TRP A 99 4.44 12.28 1.40
C TRP A 99 4.98 12.93 0.13
N HIS A 100 5.88 13.91 0.32
CA HIS A 100 6.45 14.72 -0.75
C HIS A 100 7.15 13.90 -1.84
N ASP A 101 8.00 12.94 -1.46
CA ASP A 101 8.56 11.96 -2.40
C ASP A 101 7.56 10.83 -2.67
N TRP A 102 6.49 11.15 -3.41
CA TRP A 102 5.39 10.24 -3.72
C TRP A 102 5.83 8.98 -4.51
N ARG A 103 7.02 8.99 -5.11
CA ARG A 103 7.59 7.83 -5.82
C ARG A 103 8.10 6.75 -4.89
N TYR A 104 8.38 7.08 -3.62
CA TYR A 104 8.91 6.13 -2.63
C TYR A 104 10.18 5.41 -3.08
N GLY A 105 11.02 6.08 -3.91
CA GLY A 105 12.24 5.54 -4.49
C GLY A 105 12.01 4.40 -5.48
N GLY A 106 13.03 3.59 -5.76
CA GLY A 106 12.95 2.43 -6.64
C GLY A 106 12.15 1.30 -6.02
N SER A 107 10.88 1.17 -6.36
CA SER A 107 10.00 0.11 -5.83
C SER A 107 8.89 -0.24 -6.82
N TYR A 108 8.44 -1.49 -6.75
CA TYR A 108 7.21 -1.93 -7.42
C TYR A 108 5.99 -1.34 -6.70
N SER A 109 5.10 -0.70 -7.45
CA SER A 109 3.87 -0.10 -6.93
C SER A 109 4.12 0.83 -5.73
N THR A 110 3.10 1.10 -4.94
CA THR A 110 3.19 1.90 -3.70
C THR A 110 3.51 1.00 -2.51
N ARG A 111 4.79 0.66 -2.35
CA ARG A 111 5.27 -0.24 -1.26
C ARG A 111 4.84 0.21 0.14
N ALA A 112 4.68 1.52 0.37
CA ALA A 112 4.31 2.04 1.68
C ALA A 112 2.93 1.57 2.15
N LEU A 113 2.01 1.21 1.23
CA LEU A 113 0.69 0.68 1.58
C LEU A 113 0.68 -0.82 1.89
N VAL A 114 1.75 -1.57 1.57
CA VAL A 114 1.83 -3.02 1.84
C VAL A 114 1.70 -3.33 3.34
N GLN A 115 2.24 -2.47 4.19
CA GLN A 115 2.17 -2.62 5.65
C GLN A 115 0.73 -2.59 6.19
N SER A 116 -0.22 -2.04 5.44
CA SER A 116 -1.65 -2.00 5.81
C SER A 116 -2.41 -3.28 5.46
N TYR A 117 -1.85 -4.19 4.67
CA TYR A 117 -2.55 -5.39 4.20
C TYR A 117 -3.07 -6.30 5.32
N PRO A 118 -2.39 -6.50 6.46
CA PRO A 118 -2.96 -7.26 7.56
C PRO A 118 -4.27 -6.67 8.10
N VAL A 119 -4.38 -5.33 8.18
CA VAL A 119 -5.61 -4.65 8.58
C VAL A 119 -6.66 -4.72 7.48
N LEU A 120 -6.26 -4.54 6.22
CA LEU A 120 -7.15 -4.61 5.05
C LEU A 120 -7.64 -6.03 4.74
N ALA A 121 -7.00 -7.06 5.27
CA ALA A 121 -7.51 -8.43 5.19
C ALA A 121 -8.87 -8.60 5.93
N LEU A 122 -9.14 -7.80 6.95
CA LEU A 122 -10.41 -7.84 7.68
C LEU A 122 -11.61 -7.42 6.81
N PRO A 123 -11.60 -6.27 6.11
CA PRO A 123 -12.66 -5.93 5.18
C PRO A 123 -12.75 -6.92 4.00
N PHE A 124 -11.63 -7.39 3.49
CA PHE A 124 -11.64 -8.40 2.43
C PHE A 124 -12.32 -9.70 2.88
N ALA A 125 -12.02 -10.18 4.08
CA ALA A 125 -12.71 -11.35 4.66
C ALA A 125 -14.23 -11.11 4.83
N ALA A 126 -14.64 -9.89 5.19
CA ALA A 126 -16.05 -9.52 5.25
C ALA A 126 -16.74 -9.57 3.88
N LEU A 127 -16.06 -9.13 2.82
CA LEU A 127 -16.53 -9.24 1.44
C LEU A 127 -16.63 -10.69 1.00
N ILE A 128 -15.60 -11.50 1.21
CA ILE A 128 -15.58 -12.93 0.91
C ILE A 128 -16.78 -13.61 1.59
N ARG A 129 -16.94 -13.41 2.90
CA ARG A 129 -18.08 -13.99 3.65
C ARG A 129 -19.43 -13.60 3.06
N ARG A 130 -19.57 -12.35 2.59
CA ARG A 130 -20.85 -11.88 1.99
C ARG A 130 -21.10 -12.51 0.64
N VAL A 131 -20.09 -12.63 -0.22
CA VAL A 131 -20.21 -13.14 -1.58
C VAL A 131 -20.35 -14.66 -1.60
N SER A 132 -19.67 -15.38 -0.69
CA SER A 132 -19.65 -16.85 -0.64
C SER A 132 -21.02 -17.49 -0.50
N VAL A 133 -21.99 -16.78 0.08
CA VAL A 133 -23.38 -17.26 0.23
C VAL A 133 -24.30 -16.85 -0.93
N THR A 134 -23.77 -16.23 -1.99
CA THR A 134 -24.53 -15.77 -3.15
C THR A 134 -24.23 -16.62 -4.39
N ARG A 135 -25.07 -16.48 -5.42
CA ARG A 135 -24.82 -17.10 -6.74
C ARG A 135 -23.54 -16.57 -7.42
N TRP A 136 -23.05 -15.42 -7.00
CA TRP A 136 -21.85 -14.76 -7.52
C TRP A 136 -20.54 -15.29 -6.95
N ARG A 137 -20.56 -16.31 -6.09
CA ARG A 137 -19.36 -16.86 -5.43
C ARG A 137 -18.29 -17.29 -6.42
N TRP A 138 -18.67 -18.06 -7.45
CA TRP A 138 -17.71 -18.59 -8.41
C TRP A 138 -17.08 -17.50 -9.30
N PRO A 139 -17.86 -16.61 -9.95
CA PRO A 139 -17.26 -15.46 -10.66
C PRO A 139 -16.36 -14.62 -9.78
N PHE A 140 -16.71 -14.41 -8.50
CA PHE A 140 -15.89 -13.65 -7.57
C PHE A 140 -14.56 -14.35 -7.27
N PHE A 141 -14.54 -15.65 -7.00
CA PHE A 141 -13.30 -16.37 -6.76
C PHE A 141 -12.42 -16.47 -8.01
N VAL A 142 -13.01 -16.61 -9.19
CA VAL A 142 -12.28 -16.55 -10.47
C VAL A 142 -11.63 -15.17 -10.62
N LEU A 143 -12.36 -14.09 -10.36
CA LEU A 143 -11.82 -12.73 -10.35
C LEU A 143 -10.66 -12.58 -9.35
N CYS A 144 -10.81 -13.05 -8.11
CA CYS A 144 -9.74 -13.00 -7.11
C CYS A 144 -8.48 -13.76 -7.60
N GLY A 145 -8.69 -14.95 -8.18
CA GLY A 145 -7.59 -15.75 -8.76
C GLY A 145 -6.88 -15.03 -9.91
N TYR A 146 -7.66 -14.41 -10.81
CA TYR A 146 -7.11 -13.60 -11.90
C TYR A 146 -6.32 -12.40 -11.38
N LEU A 147 -6.87 -11.62 -10.45
CA LEU A 147 -6.19 -10.46 -9.88
C LEU A 147 -4.90 -10.84 -9.14
N LEU A 148 -4.91 -11.98 -8.45
CA LEU A 148 -3.72 -12.52 -7.81
C LEU A 148 -2.67 -12.95 -8.86
N PHE A 149 -3.11 -13.64 -9.92
CA PHE A 149 -2.22 -14.03 -11.03
C PHE A 149 -1.58 -12.79 -11.69
N VAL A 150 -2.37 -11.76 -12.01
CA VAL A 150 -1.86 -10.49 -12.56
C VAL A 150 -0.81 -9.89 -11.64
N ASN A 151 -1.07 -9.82 -10.35
CA ASN A 151 -0.12 -9.25 -9.39
C ASN A 151 1.19 -10.05 -9.33
N LEU A 152 1.12 -11.39 -9.25
CA LEU A 152 2.31 -12.24 -9.26
C LEU A 152 3.09 -12.15 -10.57
N PHE A 153 2.39 -12.07 -11.71
CA PHE A 153 3.00 -11.92 -13.01
C PHE A 153 3.74 -10.56 -13.13
N GLN A 154 3.11 -9.47 -12.69
CA GLN A 154 3.74 -8.15 -12.67
C GLN A 154 4.95 -8.08 -11.72
N ILE A 155 4.93 -8.79 -10.60
CA ILE A 155 6.11 -8.92 -9.73
C ILE A 155 7.26 -9.62 -10.50
N LYS A 156 6.96 -10.67 -11.28
CA LYS A 156 7.96 -11.31 -12.14
C LYS A 156 8.49 -10.33 -13.20
N GLN A 157 7.60 -9.57 -13.88
CA GLN A 157 7.99 -8.54 -14.83
C GLN A 157 8.89 -7.47 -14.19
N TYR A 158 8.56 -7.04 -12.97
CA TYR A 158 9.39 -6.09 -12.23
C TYR A 158 10.78 -6.66 -11.91
N ASN A 159 10.87 -7.91 -11.48
CA ASN A 159 12.15 -8.57 -11.21
C ASN A 159 12.99 -8.77 -12.48
N ASN A 160 12.34 -8.90 -13.61
CA ASN A 160 13.00 -9.02 -14.93
C ASN A 160 13.23 -7.65 -15.61
N THR A 161 12.98 -6.54 -14.91
CA THR A 161 13.10 -5.17 -15.42
C THR A 161 12.15 -4.80 -16.57
N THR A 162 11.20 -5.64 -16.92
CA THR A 162 10.13 -5.33 -17.88
C THR A 162 9.25 -4.20 -17.36
N LEU A 163 8.80 -4.29 -16.09
CA LEU A 163 8.20 -3.15 -15.38
C LEU A 163 9.29 -2.36 -14.70
N HIS A 164 9.50 -1.14 -15.16
CA HIS A 164 10.56 -0.29 -14.66
C HIS A 164 10.18 0.36 -13.32
N PHE A 165 11.17 0.59 -12.46
CA PHE A 165 10.95 1.24 -11.16
C PHE A 165 10.67 2.75 -11.27
N ASN A 166 10.93 3.37 -12.43
CA ASN A 166 10.74 4.80 -12.71
C ASN A 166 10.36 5.02 -14.18
N GLY A 167 9.66 6.11 -14.50
CA GLY A 167 9.35 6.49 -15.86
C GLY A 167 8.31 5.62 -16.57
N MET A 168 7.55 4.80 -15.83
CA MET A 168 6.43 4.05 -16.39
C MET A 168 5.33 4.99 -16.85
N ASN A 169 4.86 4.83 -18.07
CA ASN A 169 3.77 5.56 -18.65
C ASN A 169 2.62 4.63 -19.10
N ARG A 170 1.49 5.22 -19.50
CA ARG A 170 0.29 4.47 -19.89
C ARG A 170 0.52 3.61 -21.12
N ALA A 171 1.16 4.15 -22.14
CA ALA A 171 1.36 3.46 -23.42
C ALA A 171 2.21 2.22 -23.24
N TYR A 172 3.36 2.36 -22.57
CA TYR A 172 4.23 1.24 -22.26
C TYR A 172 3.56 0.20 -21.34
N TYR A 173 2.88 0.63 -20.27
CA TYR A 173 2.18 -0.30 -19.38
C TYR A 173 1.16 -1.16 -20.13
N GLN A 174 0.39 -0.56 -21.06
CA GLN A 174 -0.59 -1.28 -21.87
C GLN A 174 0.05 -2.24 -22.86
N ALA A 175 1.17 -1.86 -23.50
CA ALA A 175 1.90 -2.71 -24.42
C ALA A 175 2.46 -3.96 -23.74
N VAL A 176 3.04 -3.81 -22.54
CA VAL A 176 3.66 -4.94 -21.80
C VAL A 176 2.70 -5.64 -20.83
N TYR A 177 1.41 -5.33 -20.86
CA TYR A 177 0.45 -5.95 -19.94
C TYR A 177 0.37 -7.45 -20.16
N LEU A 178 0.79 -8.24 -19.16
CA LEU A 178 0.92 -9.71 -19.21
C LEU A 178 1.84 -10.24 -20.34
N ASP A 179 2.73 -9.43 -20.83
CA ASP A 179 3.80 -9.85 -21.74
C ASP A 179 5.10 -10.09 -20.97
N ALA A 180 5.72 -11.24 -21.17
CA ALA A 180 6.97 -11.61 -20.50
C ALA A 180 8.21 -11.08 -21.21
N ASP A 181 8.12 -10.85 -22.51
CA ASP A 181 9.26 -10.57 -23.40
C ASP A 181 8.94 -9.35 -24.31
N PRO A 182 8.99 -8.12 -23.77
CA PRO A 182 8.68 -6.91 -24.53
C PRO A 182 9.63 -6.72 -25.71
N THR A 183 9.09 -6.22 -26.81
CA THR A 183 9.85 -5.93 -28.04
C THR A 183 10.62 -4.61 -27.91
N GLU A 184 11.59 -4.39 -28.83
CA GLU A 184 12.28 -3.10 -28.92
C GLU A 184 11.33 -1.93 -29.24
N GLU A 185 10.21 -2.19 -29.93
CA GLU A 185 9.18 -1.18 -30.19
C GLU A 185 8.45 -0.78 -28.90
N ASP A 186 8.12 -1.77 -28.05
CA ASP A 186 7.51 -1.50 -26.76
C ASP A 186 8.45 -0.67 -25.86
N LEU A 187 9.74 -0.98 -25.84
CA LEU A 187 10.74 -0.24 -25.08
C LEU A 187 10.90 1.22 -25.54
N ARG A 188 10.62 1.53 -26.81
CA ARG A 188 10.61 2.92 -27.30
C ARG A 188 9.50 3.75 -26.68
N LEU A 189 8.33 3.13 -26.41
CA LEU A 189 7.22 3.82 -25.76
C LEU A 189 7.56 4.33 -24.35
N LEU A 190 8.54 3.70 -23.67
CA LEU A 190 9.03 4.17 -22.38
C LEU A 190 9.86 5.46 -22.50
N ARG A 191 10.47 5.72 -23.67
CA ARG A 191 11.40 6.84 -23.91
C ARG A 191 10.74 8.06 -24.56
N GLU A 192 9.52 7.90 -25.12
CA GLU A 192 8.87 8.95 -25.92
C GLU A 192 8.07 9.99 -25.11
N GLU A 193 7.97 9.84 -23.80
CA GLU A 193 7.22 10.79 -22.93
C GLU A 193 8.14 11.65 -22.01
N ASP A 194 9.37 11.94 -22.40
CA ASP A 194 10.24 12.91 -21.72
C ASP A 194 10.06 14.33 -22.26
#